data_c6d324336a23cb0deb72b0d9305369d3
#
_entry.id   c6d324336a23cb0deb72b0d9305369d3
#
_cell.length_a   1.000
_cell.length_b   1.000
_cell.length_c   1.000
_cell.angle_alpha   90.00
_cell.angle_beta   90.00
_cell.angle_gamma   90.00
#
_symmetry.space_group_name_H-M   'P 1'
#
loop_
_entity.id
_entity.type
_entity.pdbx_description
1 polymer ?
#
loop_
_entity_poly.entity_id
_entity_poly.type
_entity_poly.pdbx_seq_one_letter_code
_entity_poly.pdbx_strand_id
1 'polypeptide(L)'
;MIWEFALGDVEKCFGSDYSIYKGRSMQRNPNGELQLISRVYDLHGKRMEFDKTMTLVSEYDVPEDAWFFRNNSYPENMPYSVLMEVALQPCGFISTHSGAILTYPELDLYYRNLDGNGTLLRNPDLRGKTVLNEVKLLTTVASGNTIIQTHRFSLSCEGQIFFEGDTMFGYFTGESLAAQVGLDGGKKAVPWIDENASDSSILLDLNSVDFRKTIGE
;
A
#
# COMPACT_ATOMS: atom_id res chain seq x y z
N MET A 1 -0.39 -8.75 15.62
CA MET A 1 -0.36 -7.30 15.34
C MET A 1 -0.71 -7.02 13.88
N ILE A 2 0.06 -7.45 12.88
CA ILE A 2 -0.21 -7.17 11.45
C ILE A 2 -1.57 -7.71 11.02
N TRP A 3 -1.92 -8.94 11.40
CA TRP A 3 -3.25 -9.51 11.12
C TRP A 3 -4.40 -8.65 11.69
N GLU A 4 -4.24 -8.13 12.92
CA GLU A 4 -5.25 -7.25 13.53
C GLU A 4 -5.40 -5.94 12.74
N PHE A 5 -4.30 -5.42 12.19
CA PHE A 5 -4.36 -4.24 11.32
C PHE A 5 -4.98 -4.56 9.95
N ALA A 6 -4.74 -5.74 9.38
CA ALA A 6 -5.29 -6.12 8.08
C ALA A 6 -6.81 -6.44 8.15
N LEU A 7 -7.20 -7.34 9.05
CA LEU A 7 -8.54 -7.94 9.09
C LEU A 7 -9.22 -7.90 10.46
N GLY A 8 -8.45 -7.72 11.54
CA GLY A 8 -8.96 -7.87 12.89
C GLY A 8 -9.36 -6.54 13.55
N ASP A 9 -9.11 -6.47 14.84
CA ASP A 9 -9.47 -5.35 15.69
C ASP A 9 -8.30 -4.36 15.80
N VAL A 10 -8.47 -3.16 15.25
CA VAL A 10 -7.44 -2.12 15.25
C VAL A 10 -7.09 -1.63 16.66
N GLU A 11 -8.02 -1.71 17.61
CA GLU A 11 -7.76 -1.40 19.01
C GLU A 11 -6.71 -2.36 19.59
N LYS A 12 -6.75 -3.64 19.24
CA LYS A 12 -5.72 -4.61 19.64
C LYS A 12 -4.36 -4.34 19.02
N CYS A 13 -4.34 -3.72 17.82
CA CYS A 13 -3.11 -3.36 17.14
C CYS A 13 -2.48 -2.07 17.68
N PHE A 14 -3.29 -1.03 17.84
CA PHE A 14 -2.82 0.33 18.11
C PHE A 14 -3.24 0.89 19.48
N GLY A 15 -4.03 0.16 20.25
CA GLY A 15 -4.46 0.56 21.61
C GLY A 15 -5.81 1.27 21.63
N SER A 16 -6.27 1.58 22.85
CA SER A 16 -7.63 2.05 23.16
C SER A 16 -8.06 3.33 22.43
N ASP A 17 -7.13 4.19 22.05
CA ASP A 17 -7.45 5.41 21.28
C ASP A 17 -8.17 5.09 19.97
N TYR A 18 -7.95 3.88 19.43
CA TYR A 18 -8.57 3.41 18.19
C TYR A 18 -9.91 2.71 18.36
N SER A 19 -10.43 2.61 19.59
CA SER A 19 -11.78 2.07 19.86
C SER A 19 -12.89 2.83 19.14
N ILE A 20 -12.67 4.11 18.82
CA ILE A 20 -13.59 4.97 18.06
C ILE A 20 -13.84 4.47 16.63
N TYR A 21 -12.94 3.63 16.09
CA TYR A 21 -13.07 3.06 14.74
C TYR A 21 -13.78 1.70 14.74
N LYS A 22 -14.27 1.24 15.89
CA LYS A 22 -15.04 -0.01 15.96
C LYS A 22 -16.34 0.13 15.19
N GLY A 23 -16.49 -0.66 14.13
CA GLY A 23 -17.64 -0.58 13.23
C GLY A 23 -17.61 0.59 12.23
N ARG A 24 -16.51 1.35 12.18
CA ARG A 24 -16.29 2.42 11.21
C ARG A 24 -15.20 2.04 10.19
N SER A 25 -15.22 2.73 9.06
CA SER A 25 -14.20 2.58 8.04
C SER A 25 -12.91 3.29 8.46
N MET A 26 -11.77 2.60 8.33
CA MET A 26 -10.44 3.21 8.40
C MET A 26 -9.48 2.45 7.49
N GLN A 27 -8.30 3.02 7.25
CA GLN A 27 -7.27 2.33 6.47
C GLN A 27 -6.91 0.98 7.08
N ARG A 28 -6.59 0.04 6.23
CA ARG A 28 -6.16 -1.31 6.57
C ARG A 28 -4.94 -1.69 5.74
N ASN A 29 -4.14 -2.60 6.27
CA ASN A 29 -3.11 -3.24 5.47
C ASN A 29 -3.75 -4.27 4.53
N PRO A 30 -3.23 -4.50 3.32
CA PRO A 30 -3.64 -5.64 2.51
C PRO A 30 -3.50 -6.97 3.26
N ASN A 31 -4.27 -7.96 2.87
CA ASN A 31 -4.28 -9.29 3.49
C ASN A 31 -3.99 -10.41 2.47
N GLY A 32 -3.92 -11.64 2.96
CA GLY A 32 -3.64 -12.82 2.13
C GLY A 32 -2.27 -12.74 1.49
N GLU A 33 -2.18 -13.10 0.23
CA GLU A 33 -0.92 -13.09 -0.53
C GLU A 33 -0.39 -11.68 -0.84
N LEU A 34 -1.20 -10.64 -0.61
CA LEU A 34 -0.78 -9.24 -0.70
C LEU A 34 -0.32 -8.65 0.64
N GLN A 35 -0.31 -9.42 1.73
CA GLN A 35 0.26 -8.97 2.99
C GLN A 35 1.79 -9.14 2.96
N LEU A 36 2.49 -8.05 2.67
CA LEU A 36 3.94 -8.02 2.45
C LEU A 36 4.70 -7.46 3.67
N ILE A 37 4.14 -7.64 4.85
CA ILE A 37 4.77 -7.42 6.14
C ILE A 37 4.61 -8.69 6.97
N SER A 38 5.71 -9.35 7.31
CA SER A 38 5.69 -10.50 8.20
C SER A 38 5.66 -10.07 9.65
N ARG A 39 6.44 -9.04 10.02
CA ARG A 39 6.51 -8.49 11.39
C ARG A 39 7.04 -7.07 11.42
N VAL A 40 6.61 -6.33 12.45
CA VAL A 40 7.18 -5.05 12.88
C VAL A 40 7.84 -5.31 14.22
N TYR A 41 9.11 -4.95 14.39
CA TYR A 41 9.84 -5.23 15.62
C TYR A 41 10.53 -4.02 16.24
N ASP A 42 10.67 -2.94 15.50
CA ASP A 42 11.21 -1.70 16.04
C ASP A 42 10.37 -0.51 15.59
N LEU A 43 9.99 0.33 16.54
CA LEU A 43 9.17 1.49 16.31
C LEU A 43 9.48 2.58 17.35
N HIS A 44 9.98 3.71 16.88
CA HIS A 44 10.35 4.84 17.70
C HIS A 44 9.57 6.09 17.32
N GLY A 45 9.19 6.85 18.31
CA GLY A 45 8.40 8.08 18.21
C GLY A 45 7.15 7.99 19.05
N LYS A 46 6.58 9.14 19.40
CA LYS A 46 5.34 9.20 20.19
C LYS A 46 4.19 9.61 19.28
N ARG A 47 3.05 9.00 19.55
CA ARG A 47 1.79 9.34 18.88
C ARG A 47 1.45 10.81 19.10
N MET A 48 0.92 11.47 18.04
CA MET A 48 0.53 12.88 18.02
C MET A 48 1.68 13.90 18.15
N GLU A 49 2.95 13.46 18.15
CA GLU A 49 4.11 14.36 18.06
C GLU A 49 4.52 14.55 16.58
N PHE A 50 3.77 15.36 15.84
CA PHE A 50 3.93 15.53 14.39
C PHE A 50 5.12 16.41 13.98
N ASP A 51 5.74 17.08 14.91
CA ASP A 51 6.95 17.89 14.76
C ASP A 51 8.23 17.05 14.83
N LYS A 52 8.11 15.76 15.10
CA LYS A 52 9.23 14.83 15.24
C LYS A 52 9.13 13.69 14.24
N THR A 53 10.29 13.27 13.74
CA THR A 53 10.41 12.07 12.92
C THR A 53 10.07 10.83 13.73
N MET A 54 9.23 9.97 13.16
CA MET A 54 8.96 8.64 13.69
C MET A 54 9.63 7.60 12.80
N THR A 55 10.14 6.51 13.37
CA THR A 55 10.81 5.44 12.61
C THR A 55 10.18 4.09 12.89
N LEU A 56 10.21 3.23 11.89
CA LEU A 56 9.72 1.85 11.96
C LEU A 56 10.67 0.93 11.23
N VAL A 57 10.92 -0.22 11.81
CA VAL A 57 11.61 -1.33 11.15
C VAL A 57 10.68 -2.53 11.08
N SER A 58 10.51 -3.04 9.89
CA SER A 58 9.70 -4.23 9.60
C SER A 58 10.46 -5.21 8.73
N GLU A 59 9.97 -6.45 8.71
CA GLU A 59 10.52 -7.50 7.86
C GLU A 59 9.42 -8.15 7.04
N TYR A 60 9.81 -8.58 5.85
CA TYR A 60 9.02 -9.45 4.99
C TYR A 60 9.82 -10.70 4.66
N ASP A 61 9.33 -11.85 5.13
CA ASP A 61 9.86 -13.16 4.75
C ASP A 61 9.28 -13.52 3.39
N VAL A 62 10.10 -13.41 2.37
CA VAL A 62 9.68 -13.61 0.98
C VAL A 62 9.54 -15.11 0.72
N PRO A 63 8.35 -15.64 0.40
CA PRO A 63 8.21 -17.05 0.05
C PRO A 63 9.02 -17.39 -1.21
N GLU A 64 9.65 -18.56 -1.23
CA GLU A 64 10.45 -19.00 -2.37
C GLU A 64 9.60 -19.16 -3.64
N ASP A 65 8.35 -19.59 -3.46
CA ASP A 65 7.38 -19.87 -4.52
C ASP A 65 6.24 -18.85 -4.59
N ALA A 66 6.46 -17.59 -4.16
CA ALA A 66 5.42 -16.58 -4.20
C ALA A 66 4.84 -16.41 -5.61
N TRP A 67 3.54 -16.09 -5.67
CA TRP A 67 2.79 -15.96 -6.93
C TRP A 67 3.45 -15.00 -7.93
N PHE A 68 4.04 -13.93 -7.45
CA PHE A 68 4.70 -12.93 -8.30
C PHE A 68 6.03 -13.40 -8.90
N PHE A 69 6.63 -14.47 -8.40
CA PHE A 69 7.74 -15.15 -9.05
C PHE A 69 7.24 -16.19 -10.07
N ARG A 70 6.25 -17.01 -9.69
CA ARG A 70 5.69 -18.07 -10.55
C ARG A 70 5.06 -17.51 -11.84
N ASN A 71 4.40 -16.35 -11.75
CA ASN A 71 3.65 -15.74 -12.83
C ASN A 71 4.42 -14.60 -13.51
N ASN A 72 5.74 -14.58 -13.38
CA ASN A 72 6.60 -13.55 -13.96
C ASN A 72 7.50 -14.15 -15.04
N SER A 73 7.75 -13.38 -16.10
CA SER A 73 8.68 -13.77 -17.18
C SER A 73 10.14 -13.89 -16.69
N TYR A 74 10.46 -13.25 -15.58
CA TYR A 74 11.77 -13.32 -14.92
C TYR A 74 11.57 -13.80 -13.47
N PRO A 75 11.45 -15.11 -13.25
CA PRO A 75 11.05 -15.68 -11.96
C PRO A 75 12.05 -15.45 -10.82
N GLU A 76 13.28 -15.07 -11.12
CA GLU A 76 14.29 -14.66 -10.13
C GLU A 76 14.15 -13.21 -9.65
N ASN A 77 13.31 -12.42 -10.33
CA ASN A 77 13.15 -11.01 -10.02
C ASN A 77 11.80 -10.73 -9.37
N MET A 78 11.79 -10.02 -8.26
CA MET A 78 10.56 -9.45 -7.72
C MET A 78 10.08 -8.32 -8.65
N PRO A 79 8.84 -8.35 -9.16
CA PRO A 79 8.31 -7.27 -10.00
C PRO A 79 8.37 -5.93 -9.27
N TYR A 80 8.68 -4.85 -9.99
CA TYR A 80 8.81 -3.51 -9.41
C TYR A 80 7.56 -3.07 -8.63
N SER A 81 6.36 -3.38 -9.13
CA SER A 81 5.09 -3.09 -8.45
C SER A 81 4.98 -3.78 -7.09
N VAL A 82 5.42 -5.04 -7.00
CA VAL A 82 5.44 -5.80 -5.73
C VAL A 82 6.49 -5.20 -4.79
N LEU A 83 7.66 -4.84 -5.32
CA LEU A 83 8.73 -4.21 -4.55
C LEU A 83 8.28 -2.88 -3.94
N MET A 84 7.56 -2.06 -4.72
CA MET A 84 6.92 -0.85 -4.21
C MET A 84 5.92 -1.16 -3.09
N GLU A 85 5.08 -2.17 -3.23
CA GLU A 85 4.14 -2.57 -2.19
C GLU A 85 4.85 -3.02 -0.90
N VAL A 86 5.95 -3.78 -1.00
CA VAL A 86 6.80 -4.13 0.16
C VAL A 86 7.30 -2.87 0.86
N ALA A 87 7.67 -1.84 0.09
CA ALA A 87 8.15 -0.58 0.63
C ALA A 87 7.04 0.27 1.26
N LEU A 88 5.85 0.30 0.66
CA LEU A 88 4.78 1.24 1.01
C LEU A 88 3.87 0.76 2.14
N GLN A 89 3.67 -0.55 2.31
CA GLN A 89 2.78 -1.08 3.36
C GLN A 89 3.24 -0.69 4.77
N PRO A 90 4.53 -0.75 5.14
CA PRO A 90 5.00 -0.24 6.42
C PRO A 90 4.80 1.28 6.61
N CYS A 91 4.78 2.06 5.50
CA CYS A 91 4.41 3.48 5.56
C CYS A 91 2.95 3.64 6.03
N GLY A 92 2.03 2.81 5.56
CA GLY A 92 0.65 2.78 6.04
C GLY A 92 0.54 2.41 7.52
N PHE A 93 1.36 1.45 7.97
CA PHE A 93 1.39 1.04 9.37
C PHE A 93 1.86 2.19 10.29
N ILE A 94 3.00 2.81 9.99
CA ILE A 94 3.54 3.91 10.82
C ILE A 94 2.63 5.14 10.76
N SER A 95 1.99 5.41 9.63
CA SER A 95 1.00 6.48 9.48
C SER A 95 -0.17 6.30 10.42
N THR A 96 -0.70 5.08 10.51
CA THR A 96 -1.76 4.77 11.48
C THR A 96 -1.23 4.89 12.90
N HIS A 97 -0.08 4.28 13.21
CA HIS A 97 0.50 4.32 14.55
C HIS A 97 0.76 5.75 15.04
N SER A 98 1.13 6.67 14.13
CA SER A 98 1.38 8.08 14.48
C SER A 98 0.17 8.80 15.08
N GLY A 99 -1.03 8.25 14.89
CA GLY A 99 -2.27 8.85 15.39
C GLY A 99 -2.79 9.98 14.50
N ALA A 100 -2.24 10.18 13.31
CA ALA A 100 -2.65 11.27 12.43
C ALA A 100 -4.16 11.29 12.19
N ILE A 101 -4.77 10.13 11.95
CA ILE A 101 -6.22 9.99 11.74
C ILE A 101 -7.04 10.41 12.98
N LEU A 102 -6.46 10.33 14.19
CA LEU A 102 -7.11 10.76 15.43
C LEU A 102 -7.22 12.28 15.56
N THR A 103 -6.59 13.04 14.67
CA THR A 103 -6.74 14.51 14.61
C THR A 103 -8.18 14.92 14.30
N TYR A 104 -8.89 14.09 13.54
CA TYR A 104 -10.28 14.31 13.13
C TYR A 104 -11.12 13.07 13.46
N PRO A 105 -11.35 12.78 14.74
CA PRO A 105 -11.98 11.54 15.19
C PRO A 105 -13.44 11.36 14.73
N GLU A 106 -14.10 12.46 14.37
CA GLU A 106 -15.47 12.49 13.85
C GLU A 106 -15.56 12.16 12.35
N LEU A 107 -14.45 12.23 11.61
CA LEU A 107 -14.44 12.04 10.16
C LEU A 107 -14.10 10.59 9.79
N ASP A 108 -14.72 10.11 8.71
CA ASP A 108 -14.28 8.93 8.00
C ASP A 108 -13.26 9.34 6.92
N LEU A 109 -12.01 9.03 7.16
CA LEU A 109 -10.91 9.41 6.28
C LEU A 109 -10.39 8.22 5.50
N TYR A 110 -10.12 8.46 4.22
CA TYR A 110 -9.60 7.48 3.27
C TYR A 110 -8.13 7.78 2.98
N TYR A 111 -7.30 6.77 3.13
CA TYR A 111 -5.86 6.86 2.90
C TYR A 111 -5.52 6.61 1.43
N ARG A 112 -4.71 7.49 0.85
CA ARG A 112 -4.29 7.40 -0.56
C ARG A 112 -2.81 7.67 -0.70
N ASN A 113 -2.12 6.88 -1.53
CA ASN A 113 -0.81 7.26 -2.05
C ASN A 113 -1.03 8.42 -3.05
N LEU A 114 -0.22 9.45 -2.94
CA LEU A 114 -0.30 10.65 -3.79
C LEU A 114 0.86 10.69 -4.78
N ASP A 115 2.05 10.36 -4.29
CA ASP A 115 3.27 10.40 -5.06
C ASP A 115 4.30 9.47 -4.43
N GLY A 116 5.27 9.04 -5.21
CA GLY A 116 6.36 8.22 -4.73
C GLY A 116 7.41 7.99 -5.81
N ASN A 117 8.63 7.86 -5.36
CA ASN A 117 9.74 7.43 -6.18
C ASN A 117 10.50 6.30 -5.51
N GLY A 118 11.13 5.47 -6.31
CA GLY A 118 11.98 4.40 -5.81
C GLY A 118 13.15 4.17 -6.76
N THR A 119 14.32 3.98 -6.19
CA THR A 119 15.55 3.69 -6.93
C THR A 119 16.02 2.28 -6.60
N LEU A 120 16.04 1.43 -7.62
CA LEU A 120 16.62 0.10 -7.53
C LEU A 120 18.13 0.22 -7.68
N LEU A 121 18.86 0.07 -6.58
CA LEU A 121 20.33 0.14 -6.56
C LEU A 121 20.96 -1.18 -7.01
N ARG A 122 20.28 -2.29 -6.71
CA ARG A 122 20.72 -3.65 -7.06
C ARG A 122 19.48 -4.52 -7.19
N ASN A 123 19.59 -5.60 -7.92
CA ASN A 123 18.50 -6.57 -8.14
C ASN A 123 18.89 -7.95 -7.57
N PRO A 124 18.85 -8.14 -6.24
CA PRO A 124 19.13 -9.43 -5.63
C PRO A 124 18.00 -10.43 -5.87
N ASP A 125 18.34 -11.71 -5.92
CA ASP A 125 17.33 -12.77 -5.80
C ASP A 125 16.81 -12.79 -4.35
N LEU A 126 15.53 -12.47 -4.18
CA LEU A 126 14.87 -12.36 -2.88
C LEU A 126 14.11 -13.61 -2.45
N ARG A 127 14.03 -14.65 -3.31
CA ARG A 127 13.30 -15.90 -3.00
C ARG A 127 13.85 -16.55 -1.74
N GLY A 128 12.97 -16.89 -0.81
CA GLY A 128 13.33 -17.52 0.47
C GLY A 128 14.13 -16.67 1.42
N LYS A 129 14.26 -15.36 1.13
CA LYS A 129 15.04 -14.42 1.96
C LYS A 129 14.12 -13.50 2.77
N THR A 130 14.70 -12.87 3.78
CA THR A 130 14.04 -11.82 4.55
C THR A 130 14.48 -10.45 4.05
N VAL A 131 13.52 -9.64 3.65
CA VAL A 131 13.71 -8.22 3.33
C VAL A 131 13.44 -7.40 4.57
N LEU A 132 14.39 -6.58 4.97
CA LEU A 132 14.24 -5.59 6.04
C LEU A 132 13.85 -4.26 5.41
N ASN A 133 12.79 -3.63 5.95
CA ASN A 133 12.32 -2.32 5.54
C ASN A 133 12.43 -1.34 6.69
N GLU A 134 13.23 -0.29 6.51
CA GLU A 134 13.33 0.85 7.41
C GLU A 134 12.52 2.00 6.85
N VAL A 135 11.54 2.49 7.63
CA VAL A 135 10.67 3.61 7.26
C VAL A 135 10.86 4.76 8.24
N LYS A 136 10.93 5.97 7.70
CA LYS A 136 10.91 7.23 8.45
C LYS A 136 9.69 8.03 8.03
N LEU A 137 8.79 8.31 8.97
CA LEU A 137 7.74 9.32 8.82
C LEU A 137 8.37 10.68 9.09
N LEU A 138 8.57 11.48 8.06
CA LEU A 138 9.33 12.73 8.12
C LEU A 138 8.45 13.90 8.52
N THR A 139 7.26 14.00 7.94
CA THR A 139 6.32 15.10 8.20
C THR A 139 4.89 14.60 8.29
N THR A 140 4.11 15.27 9.12
CA THR A 140 2.66 15.14 9.17
C THR A 140 2.06 16.55 9.22
N VAL A 141 1.28 16.91 8.22
CA VAL A 141 0.63 18.21 8.12
C VAL A 141 -0.88 17.99 8.04
N ALA A 142 -1.61 18.52 9.02
CA ALA A 142 -3.06 18.52 9.04
C ALA A 142 -3.58 19.92 8.71
N SER A 143 -4.46 20.05 7.73
CA SER A 143 -5.08 21.32 7.32
C SER A 143 -6.45 21.08 6.73
N GLY A 144 -7.45 21.82 7.22
CA GLY A 144 -8.84 21.53 6.91
C GLY A 144 -9.19 20.09 7.31
N ASN A 145 -9.83 19.34 6.44
CA ASN A 145 -10.17 17.92 6.67
C ASN A 145 -9.21 16.97 5.95
N THR A 146 -7.96 17.41 5.73
CA THR A 146 -6.94 16.66 5.00
C THR A 146 -5.69 16.54 5.84
N ILE A 147 -5.03 15.38 5.79
CA ILE A 147 -3.73 15.16 6.43
C ILE A 147 -2.78 14.67 5.36
N ILE A 148 -1.60 15.27 5.25
CA ILE A 148 -0.54 14.86 4.33
C ILE A 148 0.66 14.39 5.14
N GLN A 149 1.22 13.25 4.73
CA GLN A 149 2.38 12.63 5.36
C GLN A 149 3.45 12.29 4.32
N THR A 150 4.70 12.60 4.63
CA THR A 150 5.84 12.23 3.78
C THR A 150 6.71 11.19 4.49
N HIS A 151 7.15 10.23 3.73
CA HIS A 151 7.95 9.11 4.23
C HIS A 151 9.20 8.94 3.39
N ARG A 152 10.23 8.40 4.03
CA ARG A 152 11.40 7.82 3.38
C ARG A 152 11.50 6.36 3.75
N PHE A 153 11.87 5.52 2.81
CA PHE A 153 12.04 4.09 3.03
C PHE A 153 13.35 3.57 2.44
N SER A 154 13.86 2.48 3.00
CA SER A 154 14.95 1.71 2.42
C SER A 154 14.74 0.23 2.66
N LEU A 155 14.92 -0.57 1.61
CA LEU A 155 14.87 -2.02 1.68
C LEU A 155 16.28 -2.60 1.63
N SER A 156 16.57 -3.51 2.53
CA SER A 156 17.83 -4.25 2.55
C SER A 156 17.60 -5.76 2.63
N CYS A 157 18.56 -6.51 2.09
CA CYS A 157 18.63 -7.95 2.18
C CYS A 157 20.06 -8.33 2.47
N GLU A 158 20.28 -9.25 3.42
CA GLU A 158 21.61 -9.71 3.83
C GLU A 158 22.54 -8.53 4.21
N GLY A 159 22.00 -7.51 4.89
CA GLY A 159 22.73 -6.32 5.35
C GLY A 159 23.08 -5.32 4.26
N GLN A 160 22.57 -5.48 3.05
CA GLN A 160 22.86 -4.57 1.95
C GLN A 160 21.59 -3.91 1.41
N ILE A 161 21.55 -2.58 1.38
CA ILE A 161 20.45 -1.83 0.78
C ILE A 161 20.42 -2.09 -0.72
N PHE A 162 19.25 -2.37 -1.26
CA PHE A 162 19.04 -2.64 -2.68
C PHE A 162 17.95 -1.77 -3.32
N PHE A 163 17.05 -1.18 -2.51
CA PHE A 163 15.99 -0.31 -2.98
C PHE A 163 15.73 0.79 -1.95
N GLU A 164 15.54 2.02 -2.38
CA GLU A 164 15.25 3.16 -1.51
C GLU A 164 14.39 4.19 -2.22
N GLY A 165 13.69 5.03 -1.45
CA GLY A 165 12.87 6.08 -2.02
C GLY A 165 12.13 6.93 -0.99
N ASP A 166 11.33 7.82 -1.53
CA ASP A 166 10.44 8.69 -0.77
C ASP A 166 8.99 8.51 -1.28
N THR A 167 8.03 8.75 -0.41
CA THR A 167 6.61 8.68 -0.79
C THR A 167 5.79 9.68 0.01
N MET A 168 4.67 10.07 -0.57
CA MET A 168 3.68 10.94 0.04
C MET A 168 2.32 10.25 0.07
N PHE A 169 1.68 10.29 1.22
CA PHE A 169 0.33 9.81 1.43
C PHE A 169 -0.56 10.91 2.00
N GLY A 170 -1.86 10.77 1.77
CA GLY A 170 -2.84 11.66 2.34
C GLY A 170 -4.07 10.94 2.88
N TYR A 171 -4.70 11.56 3.87
CA TYR A 171 -6.03 11.20 4.36
C TYR A 171 -7.03 12.23 3.86
N PHE A 172 -8.12 11.77 3.28
CA PHE A 172 -9.14 12.59 2.64
C PHE A 172 -10.54 12.14 3.03
N THR A 173 -11.48 13.07 3.07
CA THR A 173 -12.89 12.72 3.21
C THR A 173 -13.43 12.07 1.91
N GLY A 174 -14.50 11.30 2.04
CA GLY A 174 -15.20 10.76 0.87
C GLY A 174 -15.69 11.83 -0.10
N GLU A 175 -16.12 12.98 0.43
CA GLU A 175 -16.54 14.14 -0.38
C GLU A 175 -15.38 14.69 -1.21
N SER A 176 -14.20 14.90 -0.59
CA SER A 176 -12.99 15.34 -1.30
C SER A 176 -12.60 14.39 -2.42
N LEU A 177 -12.69 13.07 -2.17
CA LEU A 177 -12.39 12.08 -3.19
C LEU A 177 -13.43 12.04 -4.32
N ALA A 178 -14.69 12.22 -4.00
CA ALA A 178 -15.77 12.27 -5.00
C ALA A 178 -15.70 13.54 -5.87
N ALA A 179 -15.15 14.62 -5.34
CA ALA A 179 -14.96 15.88 -6.06
C ALA A 179 -13.68 15.91 -6.93
N GLN A 180 -12.86 14.86 -6.90
CA GLN A 180 -11.66 14.79 -7.73
C GLN A 180 -12.02 14.78 -9.21
N VAL A 181 -11.28 15.56 -9.99
CA VAL A 181 -11.29 15.52 -11.44
C VAL A 181 -10.02 14.85 -11.95
N GLY A 182 -10.14 14.06 -13.01
CA GLY A 182 -8.98 13.41 -13.63
C GLY A 182 -8.11 14.40 -14.42
N LEU A 183 -7.07 13.88 -15.05
CA LEU A 183 -6.19 14.66 -15.94
C LEU A 183 -6.92 15.29 -17.12
N ASP A 184 -8.11 14.78 -17.43
CA ASP A 184 -9.03 15.31 -18.44
C ASP A 184 -9.76 16.59 -18.01
N GLY A 185 -9.51 17.10 -16.81
CA GLY A 185 -10.17 18.28 -16.26
C GLY A 185 -11.66 18.06 -15.96
N GLY A 186 -12.07 16.81 -15.65
CA GLY A 186 -13.45 16.42 -15.39
C GLY A 186 -14.28 16.23 -16.65
N LYS A 187 -13.69 16.20 -17.83
CA LYS A 187 -14.39 15.82 -19.06
C LYS A 187 -14.73 14.34 -19.01
N LYS A 188 -15.98 14.02 -19.26
CA LYS A 188 -16.39 12.64 -19.38
C LYS A 188 -15.78 12.04 -20.65
N ALA A 189 -14.81 11.13 -20.49
CA ALA A 189 -14.32 10.34 -21.60
C ALA A 189 -15.37 9.28 -21.95
N VAL A 190 -15.77 9.22 -23.19
CA VAL A 190 -16.57 8.10 -23.70
C VAL A 190 -15.60 6.97 -24.04
N PRO A 191 -15.78 5.75 -23.52
CA PRO A 191 -14.94 4.62 -23.87
C PRO A 191 -14.92 4.41 -25.39
N TRP A 192 -13.75 4.13 -25.96
CA TRP A 192 -13.61 3.90 -27.39
C TRP A 192 -14.60 2.85 -27.92
N ILE A 193 -14.89 1.81 -27.14
CA ILE A 193 -15.83 0.76 -27.52
C ILE A 193 -17.28 1.26 -27.64
N ASP A 194 -17.65 2.29 -26.87
CA ASP A 194 -19.00 2.88 -26.94
C ASP A 194 -19.14 3.79 -28.16
N GLU A 195 -18.05 4.43 -28.61
CA GLU A 195 -18.01 5.26 -29.83
C GLU A 195 -17.90 4.41 -31.09
N ASN A 196 -17.31 3.21 -30.98
CA ASN A 196 -17.01 2.33 -32.10
C ASN A 196 -17.66 0.95 -31.92
N ALA A 197 -18.86 0.92 -31.35
CA ALA A 197 -19.60 -0.32 -31.17
C ALA A 197 -19.77 -1.03 -32.50
N SER A 198 -19.39 -2.31 -32.55
CA SER A 198 -19.58 -3.18 -33.70
C SER A 198 -20.81 -4.05 -33.50
N ASP A 199 -21.58 -4.27 -34.52
CA ASP A 199 -22.72 -5.22 -34.54
C ASP A 199 -22.25 -6.68 -34.36
N SER A 200 -20.95 -6.94 -34.53
CA SER A 200 -20.33 -8.24 -34.26
C SER A 200 -19.67 -8.27 -32.90
N SER A 201 -20.17 -9.10 -32.02
CA SER A 201 -19.56 -9.39 -30.73
C SER A 201 -19.19 -10.88 -30.63
N ILE A 202 -18.06 -11.16 -30.00
CA ILE A 202 -17.69 -12.51 -29.57
C ILE A 202 -17.95 -12.60 -28.08
N LEU A 203 -18.86 -13.49 -27.69
CA LEU A 203 -19.07 -13.77 -26.27
C LEU A 203 -17.91 -14.65 -25.78
N LEU A 204 -17.10 -14.10 -24.88
CA LEU A 204 -16.01 -14.84 -24.23
C LEU A 204 -16.55 -15.47 -22.93
N ASP A 205 -16.71 -16.78 -22.92
CA ASP A 205 -16.99 -17.52 -21.70
C ASP A 205 -15.67 -17.86 -20.98
N LEU A 206 -15.30 -17.04 -20.00
CA LEU A 206 -14.08 -17.21 -19.22
C LEU A 206 -14.07 -18.49 -18.36
N ASN A 207 -15.22 -19.17 -18.21
CA ASN A 207 -15.32 -20.44 -17.51
C ASN A 207 -15.16 -21.64 -18.45
N SER A 208 -15.15 -21.42 -19.76
CA SER A 208 -15.01 -22.50 -20.72
C SER A 208 -13.56 -23.01 -20.75
N VAL A 209 -13.41 -24.32 -20.76
CA VAL A 209 -12.11 -25.00 -20.86
C VAL A 209 -11.42 -24.68 -22.20
N ASP A 210 -12.20 -24.52 -23.26
CA ASP A 210 -11.67 -24.24 -24.60
C ASP A 210 -11.12 -22.80 -24.69
N PHE A 211 -11.75 -21.85 -24.02
CA PHE A 211 -11.23 -20.49 -23.94
C PHE A 211 -9.90 -20.43 -23.18
N ARG A 212 -9.77 -21.12 -22.06
CA ARG A 212 -8.52 -21.19 -21.30
C ARG A 212 -7.38 -21.77 -22.13
N LYS A 213 -7.63 -22.84 -22.88
CA LYS A 213 -6.63 -23.40 -23.80
C LYS A 213 -6.20 -22.39 -24.88
N THR A 214 -7.14 -21.56 -25.35
CA THR A 214 -6.86 -20.55 -26.38
C THR A 214 -5.96 -19.42 -25.87
N ILE A 215 -6.06 -19.04 -24.59
CA ILE A 215 -5.22 -18.01 -23.97
C ILE A 215 -3.92 -18.56 -23.35
N GLY A 216 -3.64 -19.87 -23.49
CA GLY A 216 -2.34 -20.45 -23.14
C GLY A 216 -2.18 -20.91 -21.70
N GLU A 217 -3.27 -21.27 -21.00
CA GLU A 217 -3.22 -22.01 -19.75
C GLU A 217 -3.02 -23.53 -19.95
#